data_7249892fcd27cb492dd1a998f4302c9a
#
_entry.id   7249892fcd27cb492dd1a998f4302c9a
#
_cell.length_a   1.000
_cell.length_b   1.000
_cell.length_c   1.000
_cell.angle_alpha   90.00
_cell.angle_beta   90.00
_cell.angle_gamma   90.00
#
_symmetry.space_group_name_H-M   'P 1'
#
loop_
_entity.id
_entity.type
_entity.pdbx_description
1 polymer ?
#
loop_
_entity_poly.entity_id
_entity_poly.type
_entity_poly.pdbx_seq_one_letter_code
_entity_poly.pdbx_strand_id
1 'polypeptide(L)'
;MRQGAGNPSGPRNEKATAMPNDQTGTTLYDKIWNAHLVDAQADGNCLLYIDRHLVHEVTSPQAFEGLRMAGRAPRAPHKTLALADHNIPTTDRSGGVDAIEDPESKLQIQTLEKNCAEFGIEYVAMDDIRQGIVHVTGPEQGFTLPGLTIVCGDSHTSTHGAFGALAHGIGTSEVEHVLATQTLIQAKAKTSALMWKALPLPM
;
A
#
# COMPACT_ATOMS: atom_id res chain seq x y z
N MET A 1 -55.39 50.12 2.56
CA MET A 1 -55.30 49.64 3.93
C MET A 1 -55.20 48.13 3.92
N ARG A 2 -54.04 47.56 4.19
CA ARG A 2 -53.78 46.31 4.92
C ARG A 2 -52.28 46.16 4.98
N GLN A 3 -51.78 46.14 6.18
CA GLN A 3 -50.38 46.04 6.57
C GLN A 3 -49.92 44.60 6.38
N GLY A 4 -48.75 44.44 5.78
CA GLY A 4 -48.05 43.16 5.68
C GLY A 4 -47.19 42.94 6.93
N ALA A 5 -47.39 41.80 7.59
CA ALA A 5 -46.61 41.39 8.71
C ALA A 5 -45.26 40.85 8.22
N GLY A 6 -44.18 41.42 8.69
CA GLY A 6 -42.81 40.95 8.47
C GLY A 6 -42.54 39.67 9.31
N ASN A 7 -41.88 38.73 8.67
CA ASN A 7 -41.37 37.52 9.30
C ASN A 7 -39.89 37.75 9.62
N PRO A 8 -39.44 37.71 10.88
CA PRO A 8 -38.03 37.79 11.23
C PRO A 8 -37.44 36.37 11.25
N SER A 9 -36.85 35.93 10.15
CA SER A 9 -35.96 34.79 10.15
C SER A 9 -34.53 35.24 10.51
N GLY A 10 -34.24 35.27 11.80
CA GLY A 10 -32.86 35.43 12.28
C GLY A 10 -32.06 34.18 12.02
N PRO A 11 -30.75 34.28 11.77
CA PRO A 11 -29.89 33.12 11.55
C PRO A 11 -29.80 32.28 12.84
N ARG A 12 -30.17 30.99 12.75
CA ARG A 12 -29.87 30.01 13.80
C ARG A 12 -28.37 29.79 13.82
N ASN A 13 -27.74 30.41 14.79
CA ASN A 13 -26.36 30.19 15.16
C ASN A 13 -26.29 28.85 15.89
N GLU A 14 -26.29 27.72 15.16
CA GLU A 14 -25.92 26.44 15.71
C GLU A 14 -24.43 26.49 16.03
N LYS A 15 -24.09 26.85 17.25
CA LYS A 15 -22.79 26.59 17.81
C LYS A 15 -22.60 25.08 17.76
N ALA A 16 -21.82 24.61 16.79
CA ALA A 16 -21.25 23.28 16.85
C ALA A 16 -20.51 23.17 18.19
N THR A 17 -21.07 22.43 19.11
CA THR A 17 -20.44 22.10 20.37
C THR A 17 -19.17 21.32 20.03
N ALA A 18 -18.03 21.96 20.08
CA ALA A 18 -16.74 21.29 20.01
C ALA A 18 -16.71 20.23 21.14
N MET A 19 -16.62 18.98 20.74
CA MET A 19 -16.43 17.87 21.66
C MET A 19 -15.15 18.15 22.46
N PRO A 20 -15.12 17.86 23.75
CA PRO A 20 -13.89 17.98 24.53
C PRO A 20 -12.81 17.09 23.87
N ASN A 21 -11.68 17.72 23.58
CA ASN A 21 -10.52 17.04 23.00
C ASN A 21 -9.81 16.23 24.11
N ASP A 22 -10.43 15.12 24.53
CA ASP A 22 -9.77 14.17 25.42
C ASP A 22 -8.87 13.25 24.57
N GLN A 23 -7.73 13.81 24.15
CA GLN A 23 -6.69 13.07 23.42
C GLN A 23 -5.80 12.29 24.39
N THR A 24 -6.37 11.31 25.05
CA THR A 24 -5.56 10.32 25.81
C THR A 24 -5.16 9.11 24.96
N GLY A 25 -5.61 9.00 23.69
CA GLY A 25 -5.35 7.87 22.81
C GLY A 25 -4.72 8.24 21.47
N THR A 26 -3.62 7.59 21.10
CA THR A 26 -3.03 7.63 19.77
C THR A 26 -3.62 6.52 18.91
N THR A 27 -4.05 6.82 17.67
CA THR A 27 -4.60 5.81 16.76
C THR A 27 -3.53 4.79 16.34
N LEU A 28 -3.94 3.59 15.89
CA LEU A 28 -3.00 2.61 15.34
C LEU A 28 -2.20 3.20 14.17
N TYR A 29 -2.88 3.95 13.29
CA TYR A 29 -2.23 4.67 12.20
C TYR A 29 -1.11 5.59 12.68
N ASP A 30 -1.39 6.42 13.70
CA ASP A 30 -0.38 7.34 14.24
C ASP A 30 0.79 6.60 14.89
N LYS A 31 0.52 5.48 15.58
CA LYS A 31 1.56 4.67 16.20
C LYS A 31 2.51 4.09 15.16
N ILE A 32 1.96 3.48 14.08
CA ILE A 32 2.78 2.92 13.01
C ILE A 32 3.52 4.03 12.27
N TRP A 33 2.82 5.11 11.90
CA TRP A 33 3.42 6.26 11.23
C TRP A 33 4.62 6.81 12.01
N ASN A 34 4.41 7.13 13.28
CA ASN A 34 5.46 7.74 14.10
C ASN A 34 6.65 6.79 14.36
N ALA A 35 6.41 5.47 14.43
CA ALA A 35 7.47 4.48 14.58
C ALA A 35 8.34 4.34 13.33
N HIS A 36 7.81 4.70 12.14
CA HIS A 36 8.51 4.58 10.86
C HIS A 36 8.92 5.93 10.26
N LEU A 37 8.62 7.03 10.95
CA LEU A 37 9.00 8.37 10.51
C LEU A 37 10.52 8.56 10.60
N VAL A 38 11.17 8.74 9.46
CA VAL A 38 12.61 9.00 9.35
C VAL A 38 12.88 10.51 9.40
N ASP A 39 12.08 11.28 8.64
CA ASP A 39 12.22 12.73 8.55
C ASP A 39 10.87 13.38 8.24
N ALA A 40 10.66 14.59 8.75
CA ALA A 40 9.49 15.41 8.48
C ALA A 40 9.93 16.72 7.84
N GLN A 41 9.56 16.94 6.59
CA GLN A 41 9.96 18.11 5.81
C GLN A 41 9.07 19.32 6.12
N ALA A 42 9.59 20.50 5.89
CA ALA A 42 8.87 21.77 6.16
C ALA A 42 7.62 21.96 5.28
N ASP A 43 7.54 21.30 4.14
CA ASP A 43 6.39 21.32 3.23
C ASP A 43 5.23 20.37 3.63
N GLY A 44 5.43 19.60 4.69
CA GLY A 44 4.48 18.62 5.22
C GLY A 44 4.66 17.20 4.67
N ASN A 45 5.59 16.99 3.74
CA ASN A 45 6.00 15.65 3.32
C ASN A 45 6.85 14.98 4.41
N CYS A 46 6.75 13.66 4.48
CA CYS A 46 7.50 12.85 5.44
C CYS A 46 8.22 11.74 4.70
N LEU A 47 9.42 11.43 5.16
CA LEU A 47 10.17 10.25 4.73
C LEU A 47 9.85 9.11 5.69
N LEU A 48 9.21 8.06 5.19
CA LEU A 48 8.85 6.88 5.96
C LEU A 48 9.79 5.72 5.64
N TYR A 49 10.23 5.00 6.66
CA TYR A 49 10.89 3.72 6.49
C TYR A 49 9.87 2.66 6.08
N ILE A 50 10.25 1.78 5.15
CA ILE A 50 9.38 0.71 4.63
C ILE A 50 9.94 -0.64 5.09
N ASP A 51 9.13 -1.41 5.83
CA ASP A 51 9.53 -2.73 6.33
C ASP A 51 9.49 -3.81 5.26
N ARG A 52 8.48 -3.78 4.39
CA ARG A 52 8.23 -4.81 3.39
C ARG A 52 7.85 -4.22 2.04
N HIS A 53 8.39 -4.79 0.99
CA HIS A 53 8.08 -4.42 -0.38
C HIS A 53 7.59 -5.66 -1.15
N LEU A 54 6.32 -5.63 -1.57
CA LEU A 54 5.76 -6.63 -2.47
C LEU A 54 5.94 -6.15 -3.92
N VAL A 55 6.45 -7.01 -4.78
CA VAL A 55 6.77 -6.66 -6.17
C VAL A 55 6.11 -7.66 -7.11
N HIS A 56 5.49 -7.16 -8.17
CA HIS A 56 4.89 -7.99 -9.22
C HIS A 56 5.36 -7.58 -10.61
N GLU A 57 4.98 -8.36 -11.63
CA GLU A 57 5.53 -8.25 -12.98
C GLU A 57 5.16 -6.99 -13.74
N VAL A 58 4.03 -6.34 -13.41
CA VAL A 58 3.50 -5.23 -14.24
C VAL A 58 4.24 -3.92 -13.99
N THR A 59 4.50 -3.55 -12.73
CA THR A 59 5.08 -2.24 -12.35
C THR A 59 6.57 -2.27 -12.08
N SER A 60 7.19 -3.46 -12.06
CA SER A 60 8.59 -3.62 -11.67
C SER A 60 9.63 -3.50 -12.79
N PRO A 61 9.34 -3.81 -14.08
CA PRO A 61 10.37 -3.83 -15.11
C PRO A 61 11.16 -2.52 -15.23
N GLN A 62 10.45 -1.39 -15.31
CA GLN A 62 11.05 -0.07 -15.43
C GLN A 62 11.78 0.36 -14.15
N ALA A 63 11.29 -0.06 -12.97
CA ALA A 63 11.94 0.23 -11.70
C ALA A 63 13.31 -0.47 -11.61
N PHE A 64 13.40 -1.74 -12.01
CA PHE A 64 14.68 -2.45 -12.07
C PHE A 64 15.63 -1.88 -13.13
N GLU A 65 15.08 -1.46 -14.27
CA GLU A 65 15.89 -0.79 -15.29
C GLU A 65 16.47 0.53 -14.79
N GLY A 66 15.68 1.34 -14.08
CA GLY A 66 16.14 2.56 -13.44
C GLY A 66 17.28 2.30 -12.46
N LEU A 67 17.20 1.25 -11.65
CA LEU A 67 18.30 0.85 -10.76
C LEU A 67 19.59 0.53 -11.54
N ARG A 68 19.50 -0.24 -12.65
CA ARG A 68 20.66 -0.56 -13.49
C ARG A 68 21.28 0.69 -14.10
N MET A 69 20.46 1.55 -14.69
CA MET A 69 20.93 2.79 -15.30
C MET A 69 21.63 3.71 -14.30
N ALA A 70 21.16 3.73 -13.05
CA ALA A 70 21.75 4.51 -11.96
C ALA A 70 22.96 3.80 -11.30
N GLY A 71 23.30 2.57 -11.70
CA GLY A 71 24.35 1.77 -11.07
C GLY A 71 24.04 1.42 -9.61
N ARG A 72 22.77 1.24 -9.27
CA ARG A 72 22.29 0.95 -7.91
C ARG A 72 21.81 -0.49 -7.80
N ALA A 73 21.86 -1.00 -6.57
CA ALA A 73 21.23 -2.26 -6.19
C ALA A 73 20.15 -2.03 -5.14
N PRO A 74 19.18 -2.93 -4.98
CA PRO A 74 18.23 -2.89 -3.87
C PRO A 74 18.96 -2.86 -2.53
N ARG A 75 18.53 -1.94 -1.66
CA ARG A 75 19.15 -1.73 -0.34
C ARG A 75 18.94 -2.95 0.59
N ALA A 76 17.77 -3.57 0.52
CA ALA A 76 17.40 -4.66 1.40
C ALA A 76 16.59 -5.74 0.64
N PRO A 77 17.25 -6.54 -0.24
CA PRO A 77 16.56 -7.56 -1.04
C PRO A 77 15.73 -8.53 -0.19
N HIS A 78 16.21 -8.89 1.00
CA HIS A 78 15.54 -9.79 1.95
C HIS A 78 14.25 -9.22 2.55
N LYS A 79 13.95 -7.94 2.34
CA LYS A 79 12.69 -7.27 2.72
C LYS A 79 11.72 -7.14 1.56
N THR A 80 12.10 -7.68 0.41
CA THR A 80 11.30 -7.67 -0.81
C THR A 80 10.88 -9.10 -1.14
N LEU A 81 9.60 -9.29 -1.44
CA LEU A 81 9.05 -10.54 -1.94
C LEU A 81 8.43 -10.26 -3.31
N ALA A 82 8.86 -11.00 -4.32
CA ALA A 82 8.36 -10.87 -5.67
C ALA A 82 7.55 -12.10 -6.08
N LEU A 83 6.47 -11.87 -6.80
CA LEU A 83 5.67 -12.90 -7.44
C LEU A 83 4.92 -12.31 -8.62
N ALA A 84 4.61 -13.14 -9.62
CA ALA A 84 3.71 -12.75 -10.70
C ALA A 84 2.28 -13.14 -10.33
N ASP A 85 1.31 -12.23 -10.54
CA ASP A 85 -0.09 -12.47 -10.24
C ASP A 85 -1.07 -11.86 -11.25
N HIS A 86 -0.69 -10.81 -11.95
CA HIS A 86 -1.55 -10.14 -12.93
C HIS A 86 -1.61 -10.89 -14.27
N ASN A 87 -0.49 -11.44 -14.72
CA ASN A 87 -0.33 -12.10 -16.03
C ASN A 87 -0.27 -13.64 -15.93
N ILE A 88 -0.58 -14.19 -14.78
CA ILE A 88 -0.62 -15.64 -14.57
C ILE A 88 -1.91 -16.23 -15.15
N PRO A 89 -1.86 -17.28 -16.00
CA PRO A 89 -3.04 -17.98 -16.46
C PRO A 89 -3.88 -18.55 -15.31
N THR A 90 -5.20 -18.42 -15.42
CA THR A 90 -6.15 -19.04 -14.47
C THR A 90 -6.56 -20.46 -14.90
N THR A 91 -6.04 -20.94 -16.02
CA THR A 91 -6.24 -22.28 -16.58
C THR A 91 -5.13 -23.23 -16.15
N ASP A 92 -4.92 -24.32 -16.91
CA ASP A 92 -3.82 -25.26 -16.67
C ASP A 92 -2.46 -24.59 -16.76
N ARG A 93 -1.65 -24.75 -15.70
CA ARG A 93 -0.30 -24.17 -15.56
C ARG A 93 0.81 -25.22 -15.70
N SER A 94 0.47 -26.47 -16.02
CA SER A 94 1.43 -27.58 -16.09
C SER A 94 2.56 -27.37 -17.11
N GLY A 95 2.31 -26.55 -18.11
CA GLY A 95 3.31 -26.18 -19.13
C GLY A 95 4.28 -25.07 -18.69
N GLY A 96 4.13 -24.53 -17.46
CA GLY A 96 5.00 -23.46 -16.95
C GLY A 96 4.87 -22.15 -17.70
N VAL A 97 5.80 -21.24 -17.47
CA VAL A 97 5.83 -19.90 -18.11
C VAL A 97 5.93 -20.01 -19.64
N ASP A 98 6.57 -21.07 -20.14
CA ASP A 98 6.74 -21.26 -21.58
C ASP A 98 5.44 -21.55 -22.33
N ALA A 99 4.43 -22.06 -21.65
CA ALA A 99 3.11 -22.34 -22.20
C ALA A 99 2.16 -21.13 -22.20
N ILE A 100 2.58 -19.99 -21.69
CA ILE A 100 1.77 -18.76 -21.72
C ILE A 100 1.66 -18.29 -23.18
N GLU A 101 0.43 -18.21 -23.68
CA GLU A 101 0.14 -17.88 -25.08
C GLU A 101 0.37 -16.40 -25.40
N ASP A 102 0.02 -15.50 -24.46
CA ASP A 102 0.23 -14.07 -24.65
C ASP A 102 1.72 -13.72 -24.47
N PRO A 103 2.39 -13.23 -25.55
CA PRO A 103 3.82 -12.98 -25.50
C PRO A 103 4.22 -11.84 -24.56
N GLU A 104 3.34 -10.86 -24.35
CA GLU A 104 3.61 -9.74 -23.44
C GLU A 104 3.57 -10.20 -21.99
N SER A 105 2.53 -10.93 -21.61
CA SER A 105 2.41 -11.56 -20.27
C SER A 105 3.61 -12.46 -19.96
N LYS A 106 3.97 -13.32 -20.92
CA LYS A 106 5.15 -14.18 -20.81
C LYS A 106 6.43 -13.38 -20.57
N LEU A 107 6.66 -12.35 -21.38
CA LEU A 107 7.85 -11.50 -21.28
C LEU A 107 7.92 -10.79 -19.91
N GLN A 108 6.80 -10.29 -19.40
CA GLN A 108 6.76 -9.59 -18.11
C GLN A 108 7.12 -10.55 -16.96
N ILE A 109 6.60 -11.77 -16.95
CA ILE A 109 6.91 -12.78 -15.95
C ILE A 109 8.40 -13.16 -16.01
N GLN A 110 8.92 -13.47 -17.21
CA GLN A 110 10.34 -13.80 -17.41
C GLN A 110 11.26 -12.65 -17.01
N THR A 111 10.83 -11.41 -17.25
CA THR A 111 11.59 -10.21 -16.86
C THR A 111 11.64 -10.07 -15.34
N LEU A 112 10.53 -10.29 -14.63
CA LEU A 112 10.50 -10.28 -13.18
C LEU A 112 11.44 -11.34 -12.60
N GLU A 113 11.33 -12.58 -13.08
CA GLU A 113 12.19 -13.69 -12.65
C GLU A 113 13.68 -13.36 -12.83
N LYS A 114 14.06 -12.87 -14.02
CA LYS A 114 15.42 -12.45 -14.30
C LYS A 114 15.90 -11.34 -13.38
N ASN A 115 15.06 -10.33 -13.14
CA ASN A 115 15.38 -9.22 -12.24
C ASN A 115 15.58 -9.70 -10.80
N CYS A 116 14.72 -10.59 -10.32
CA CYS A 116 14.84 -11.15 -8.98
C CYS A 116 16.14 -11.96 -8.80
N ALA A 117 16.48 -12.78 -9.81
CA ALA A 117 17.74 -13.53 -9.80
C ALA A 117 18.96 -12.60 -9.81
N GLU A 118 18.95 -11.55 -10.62
CA GLU A 118 20.05 -10.57 -10.72
C GLU A 118 20.26 -9.82 -9.40
N PHE A 119 19.19 -9.39 -8.75
CA PHE A 119 19.25 -8.54 -7.56
C PHE A 119 19.13 -9.30 -6.24
N GLY A 120 19.06 -10.62 -6.27
CA GLY A 120 19.00 -11.47 -5.06
C GLY A 120 17.70 -11.30 -4.26
N ILE A 121 16.58 -11.05 -4.96
CA ILE A 121 15.24 -10.91 -4.38
C ILE A 121 14.57 -12.28 -4.38
N GLU A 122 13.88 -12.63 -3.29
CA GLU A 122 13.07 -13.84 -3.23
C GLU A 122 11.92 -13.75 -4.24
N TYR A 123 11.83 -14.76 -5.11
CA TYR A 123 10.80 -14.87 -6.12
C TYR A 123 9.97 -16.15 -5.91
N VAL A 124 8.65 -15.96 -5.80
CA VAL A 124 7.68 -17.06 -5.76
C VAL A 124 7.28 -17.36 -7.20
N ALA A 125 7.79 -18.45 -7.72
CA ALA A 125 7.55 -18.88 -9.12
C ALA A 125 6.10 -19.30 -9.35
N MET A 126 5.67 -19.36 -10.62
CA MET A 126 4.32 -19.71 -11.01
C MET A 126 3.87 -21.11 -10.55
N ASP A 127 4.80 -22.03 -10.41
CA ASP A 127 4.59 -23.42 -9.96
C ASP A 127 4.87 -23.63 -8.45
N ASP A 128 5.30 -22.59 -7.74
CA ASP A 128 5.48 -22.63 -6.28
C ASP A 128 4.12 -22.75 -5.58
N ILE A 129 4.01 -23.62 -4.59
CA ILE A 129 2.79 -23.82 -3.79
C ILE A 129 2.29 -22.51 -3.13
N ARG A 130 3.18 -21.55 -2.90
CA ARG A 130 2.89 -20.25 -2.29
C ARG A 130 2.36 -19.21 -3.30
N GLN A 131 2.41 -19.53 -4.60
CA GLN A 131 1.99 -18.58 -5.62
C GLN A 131 0.49 -18.29 -5.53
N GLY A 132 0.13 -17.03 -5.58
CA GLY A 132 -1.23 -16.52 -5.50
C GLY A 132 -1.27 -15.03 -5.78
N ILE A 133 -2.38 -14.40 -5.50
CA ILE A 133 -2.52 -12.94 -5.55
C ILE A 133 -1.57 -12.32 -4.52
N VAL A 134 -0.81 -11.31 -4.90
CA VAL A 134 0.22 -10.67 -4.05
C VAL A 134 -0.31 -10.26 -2.68
N HIS A 135 -1.54 -9.73 -2.64
CA HIS A 135 -2.20 -9.30 -1.39
C HIS A 135 -2.79 -10.45 -0.56
N VAL A 136 -2.80 -11.67 -1.07
CA VAL A 136 -3.16 -12.90 -0.35
C VAL A 136 -1.90 -13.62 0.11
N THR A 137 -0.94 -13.81 -0.80
CA THR A 137 0.33 -14.48 -0.50
C THR A 137 1.10 -13.76 0.61
N GLY A 138 1.18 -12.42 0.58
CA GLY A 138 1.86 -11.65 1.62
C GLY A 138 1.39 -11.98 3.04
N PRO A 139 0.09 -11.91 3.35
CA PRO A 139 -0.45 -12.31 4.65
C PRO A 139 -0.30 -13.81 4.96
N GLU A 140 -0.60 -14.70 4.01
CA GLU A 140 -0.54 -16.15 4.23
C GLU A 140 0.87 -16.67 4.51
N GLN A 141 1.88 -16.04 3.92
CA GLN A 141 3.28 -16.38 4.17
C GLN A 141 3.89 -15.65 5.38
N GLY A 142 3.10 -14.87 6.11
CA GLY A 142 3.59 -14.09 7.25
C GLY A 142 4.53 -12.95 6.86
N PHE A 143 4.52 -12.54 5.59
CA PHE A 143 5.28 -11.39 5.11
C PHE A 143 4.62 -10.08 5.53
N THR A 144 3.28 -10.06 5.55
CA THR A 144 2.45 -8.99 6.10
C THR A 144 2.15 -9.25 7.56
N LEU A 145 2.60 -8.36 8.45
CA LEU A 145 2.37 -8.47 9.90
C LEU A 145 1.84 -7.16 10.47
N PRO A 146 1.10 -7.20 11.59
CA PRO A 146 0.64 -5.99 12.27
C PRO A 146 1.80 -5.07 12.66
N GLY A 147 1.59 -3.77 12.52
CA GLY A 147 2.56 -2.75 12.88
C GLY A 147 3.62 -2.45 11.83
N LEU A 148 3.69 -3.20 10.73
CA LEU A 148 4.64 -2.96 9.65
C LEU A 148 4.14 -1.91 8.65
N THR A 149 5.08 -1.29 7.95
CA THR A 149 4.85 -0.52 6.73
C THR A 149 5.10 -1.39 5.50
N ILE A 150 4.17 -1.38 4.55
CA ILE A 150 4.20 -2.24 3.36
C ILE A 150 3.93 -1.39 2.11
N VAL A 151 4.65 -1.67 1.04
CA VAL A 151 4.39 -1.07 -0.27
C VAL A 151 4.28 -2.14 -1.36
N CYS A 152 3.52 -1.81 -2.40
CA CYS A 152 3.43 -2.58 -3.63
C CYS A 152 3.06 -1.64 -4.78
N GLY A 153 3.50 -1.94 -5.98
CA GLY A 153 3.13 -1.21 -7.18
C GLY A 153 1.69 -1.50 -7.66
N ASP A 154 0.75 -1.67 -6.74
CA ASP A 154 -0.65 -2.02 -6.98
C ASP A 154 -1.61 -1.15 -6.18
N SER A 155 -2.75 -0.77 -6.79
CA SER A 155 -3.74 0.13 -6.18
C SER A 155 -4.50 -0.48 -4.99
N HIS A 156 -4.52 -1.81 -4.84
CA HIS A 156 -5.21 -2.52 -3.77
C HIS A 156 -4.34 -2.77 -2.54
N THR A 157 -3.12 -2.25 -2.50
CA THR A 157 -2.15 -2.49 -1.41
C THR A 157 -2.68 -2.09 -0.03
N SER A 158 -3.54 -1.07 0.06
CA SER A 158 -4.14 -0.65 1.34
C SER A 158 -4.95 -1.75 2.05
N THR A 159 -5.33 -2.83 1.34
CA THR A 159 -6.02 -4.00 1.92
C THR A 159 -5.24 -4.65 3.07
N HIS A 160 -3.89 -4.54 3.07
CA HIS A 160 -3.06 -5.03 4.18
C HIS A 160 -3.34 -4.33 5.51
N GLY A 161 -4.04 -3.17 5.48
CA GLY A 161 -4.57 -2.51 6.67
C GLY A 161 -5.52 -3.38 7.49
N ALA A 162 -6.22 -4.34 6.87
CA ALA A 162 -7.05 -5.32 7.56
C ALA A 162 -6.25 -6.21 8.53
N PHE A 163 -4.95 -6.36 8.29
CA PHE A 163 -4.00 -7.10 9.14
C PHE A 163 -3.23 -6.18 10.09
N GLY A 164 -3.64 -4.92 10.22
CA GLY A 164 -2.97 -3.96 11.11
C GLY A 164 -1.65 -3.42 10.59
N ALA A 165 -1.37 -3.52 9.30
CA ALA A 165 -0.22 -2.91 8.64
C ALA A 165 -0.59 -1.52 8.07
N LEU A 166 0.39 -0.62 7.95
CA LEU A 166 0.25 0.62 7.18
C LEU A 166 0.78 0.37 5.78
N ALA A 167 -0.14 0.31 4.80
CA ALA A 167 0.21 -0.12 3.47
C ALA A 167 -0.17 0.92 2.40
N HIS A 168 0.75 1.15 1.45
CA HIS A 168 0.61 2.13 0.38
C HIS A 168 0.78 1.48 -1.00
N GLY A 169 -0.20 1.72 -1.88
CA GLY A 169 -0.02 1.52 -3.32
C GLY A 169 0.86 2.62 -3.89
N ILE A 170 1.89 2.26 -4.65
CA ILE A 170 2.89 3.20 -5.16
C ILE A 170 3.08 3.08 -6.67
N GLY A 171 3.54 4.14 -7.30
CA GLY A 171 3.86 4.15 -8.72
C GLY A 171 5.24 3.55 -9.02
N THR A 172 5.50 3.25 -10.29
CA THR A 172 6.76 2.62 -10.75
C THR A 172 8.02 3.37 -10.30
N SER A 173 8.03 4.71 -10.34
CA SER A 173 9.17 5.50 -9.87
C SER A 173 9.38 5.39 -8.36
N GLU A 174 8.29 5.22 -7.60
CA GLU A 174 8.37 4.99 -6.16
C GLU A 174 8.81 3.57 -5.85
N VAL A 175 8.45 2.57 -6.69
CA VAL A 175 8.99 1.19 -6.59
C VAL A 175 10.51 1.23 -6.70
N GLU A 176 11.07 1.93 -7.71
CA GLU A 176 12.52 2.13 -7.84
C GLU A 176 13.11 2.80 -6.60
N HIS A 177 12.49 3.89 -6.15
CA HIS A 177 12.95 4.64 -4.98
C HIS A 177 12.99 3.76 -3.72
N VAL A 178 11.93 3.01 -3.45
CA VAL A 178 11.88 2.12 -2.27
C VAL A 178 12.88 0.99 -2.37
N LEU A 179 13.05 0.37 -3.55
CA LEU A 179 14.10 -0.63 -3.75
C LEU A 179 15.49 -0.06 -3.43
N ALA A 180 15.78 1.16 -3.91
CA ALA A 180 17.08 1.81 -3.72
C ALA A 180 17.33 2.28 -2.28
N THR A 181 16.31 2.73 -1.56
CA THR A 181 16.48 3.50 -0.31
C THR A 181 15.83 2.86 0.90
N GLN A 182 14.86 1.97 0.73
CA GLN A 182 13.97 1.42 1.76
C GLN A 182 13.10 2.48 2.42
N THR A 183 12.83 3.59 1.72
CA THR A 183 12.00 4.69 2.22
C THR A 183 10.99 5.14 1.18
N LEU A 184 9.90 5.78 1.65
CA LEU A 184 8.85 6.36 0.82
C LEU A 184 8.57 7.79 1.27
N ILE A 185 8.38 8.71 0.32
CA ILE A 185 7.95 10.08 0.60
C ILE A 185 6.43 10.11 0.57
N GLN A 186 5.82 10.47 1.71
CA GLN A 186 4.36 10.55 1.83
C GLN A 186 3.94 11.72 2.72
N ALA A 187 2.82 12.35 2.38
CA ALA A 187 2.15 13.27 3.30
C ALA A 187 1.28 12.47 4.29
N LYS A 188 1.30 12.88 5.56
CA LYS A 188 0.48 12.22 6.58
C LYS A 188 -1.00 12.39 6.27
N ALA A 189 -1.74 11.28 6.18
CA ALA A 189 -3.17 11.32 5.92
C ALA A 189 -3.94 11.93 7.09
N LYS A 190 -5.03 12.64 6.78
CA LYS A 190 -5.99 13.10 7.78
C LYS A 190 -6.89 11.92 8.17
N THR A 191 -6.97 11.63 9.47
CA THR A 191 -7.86 10.60 9.99
C THR A 191 -9.24 11.18 10.31
N SER A 192 -10.31 10.40 10.07
CA SER A 192 -11.68 10.72 10.47
C SER A 192 -12.19 9.69 11.45
N ALA A 193 -12.87 10.13 12.52
CA ALA A 193 -13.54 9.24 13.44
C ALA A 193 -15.03 9.13 13.05
N LEU A 194 -15.51 7.90 12.76
CA LEU A 194 -16.92 7.59 12.61
C LEU A 194 -17.42 6.99 13.92
N MET A 195 -18.31 7.70 14.61
CA MET A 195 -18.96 7.18 15.82
C MET A 195 -20.34 6.64 15.46
N TRP A 196 -20.58 5.34 15.68
CA TRP A 196 -21.88 4.71 15.57
C TRP A 196 -22.55 4.74 16.94
N LYS A 197 -23.71 5.40 17.05
CA LYS A 197 -24.62 5.21 18.18
C LYS A 197 -25.57 4.08 17.85
N ALA A 198 -25.41 2.94 18.49
CA ALA A 198 -26.46 1.91 18.45
C ALA A 198 -27.70 2.48 19.17
N LEU A 199 -28.82 2.56 18.48
CA LEU A 199 -30.11 2.79 19.13
C LEU A 199 -30.49 1.50 19.83
N PRO A 200 -30.95 1.56 21.12
CA PRO A 200 -31.46 0.37 21.78
C PRO A 200 -32.64 -0.18 20.95
N LEU A 201 -32.64 -1.48 20.70
CA LEU A 201 -33.76 -2.13 20.07
C LEU A 201 -34.99 -1.94 20.98
N PRO A 202 -36.18 -1.59 20.44
CA PRO A 202 -37.39 -1.54 21.22
C PRO A 202 -37.67 -2.96 21.77
N MET A 203 -37.91 -3.05 23.10
CA MET A 203 -38.34 -4.28 23.77
C MET A 203 -39.77 -4.62 23.36
#